data_7ae1c709042561b26b7a0dc1bde86b57
#
_entry.id   7ae1c709042561b26b7a0dc1bde86b57
#
_cell.length_a   1.000
_cell.length_b   1.000
_cell.length_c   1.000
_cell.angle_alpha   90.00
_cell.angle_beta   90.00
_cell.angle_gamma   90.00
#
_symmetry.space_group_name_H-M   'P 1'
#
loop_
_entity.id
_entity.type
_entity.pdbx_description
1 polymer ?
#
loop_
_entity_poly.entity_id
_entity_poly.type
_entity_poly.pdbx_seq_one_letter_code
_entity_poly.pdbx_strand_id
1 'polypeptide(L)'
;MALTKSHTSGTPLGSNREDLSDVLTILEPERTPLLSLAKKGKANGTFFEWQTDELSTPAFAGVLEGADETSFTNQVANRAKLGNHVQVFRQNYQVSNIQELVDVAGVDSEFANAEGKAVRQMKRDIEAALCSSQDRDQDDGTNPYKTRGLFKWLGEGGQPSDIPAAYQSVASVSLGGSSFTEANMNGLLQSLYEANGMPGGQLTLIAGPTLKRDISNFARQEGTTTALNFQVTQPAESKSISLVVNLYDGDFGSVAVVPSLFLNRTSGSDTVDTNAGLLVDPEYIAVNMLKAESSSELENKGGGRRGFCETIAGLACLAPKAHGKIN
;
A
#
# COMPACT_ATOMS: atom_id res chain seq x y z
N MET A 1 61.65 -30.28 -7.31
CA MET A 1 60.35 -30.46 -8.01
C MET A 1 59.46 -29.29 -7.64
N ALA A 2 59.11 -28.41 -8.58
CA ALA A 2 58.24 -27.26 -8.30
C ALA A 2 56.79 -27.75 -8.19
N LEU A 3 56.09 -27.40 -7.10
CA LEU A 3 54.69 -27.73 -6.91
C LEU A 3 53.83 -26.90 -7.86
N THR A 4 52.88 -27.52 -8.55
CA THR A 4 51.91 -26.82 -9.37
C THR A 4 50.93 -26.10 -8.46
N LYS A 5 50.90 -24.79 -8.50
CA LYS A 5 50.02 -23.93 -7.69
C LYS A 5 48.68 -23.74 -8.44
N SER A 6 47.61 -23.48 -7.70
CA SER A 6 46.27 -23.21 -8.27
C SER A 6 46.21 -21.90 -9.10
N HIS A 7 47.27 -21.09 -9.05
CA HIS A 7 47.42 -19.87 -9.85
C HIS A 7 48.87 -19.61 -10.23
N THR A 8 49.10 -18.96 -11.33
CA THR A 8 50.41 -18.47 -11.78
C THR A 8 50.29 -16.94 -11.94
N SER A 9 51.11 -16.20 -11.19
CA SER A 9 51.16 -14.72 -11.25
C SER A 9 49.79 -14.03 -11.03
N GLY A 10 48.96 -14.57 -10.09
CA GLY A 10 47.65 -13.99 -9.78
C GLY A 10 46.51 -14.40 -10.72
N THR A 11 46.82 -15.13 -11.80
CA THR A 11 45.80 -15.62 -12.74
C THR A 11 45.44 -17.08 -12.42
N PRO A 12 44.14 -17.44 -12.27
CA PRO A 12 43.73 -18.83 -12.09
C PRO A 12 44.19 -19.70 -13.25
N LEU A 13 44.55 -20.95 -12.96
CA LEU A 13 44.82 -21.95 -14.02
C LEU A 13 43.53 -22.18 -14.80
N GLY A 14 43.58 -22.19 -16.12
CA GLY A 14 42.41 -22.36 -16.99
C GLY A 14 41.68 -23.69 -16.85
N SER A 15 42.23 -24.65 -16.09
CA SER A 15 41.60 -25.93 -15.75
C SER A 15 40.85 -25.89 -14.42
N ASN A 16 40.93 -24.81 -13.64
CA ASN A 16 40.15 -24.70 -12.41
C ASN A 16 38.72 -24.35 -12.74
N ARG A 17 37.81 -25.16 -12.23
CA ARG A 17 36.35 -24.92 -12.35
C ARG A 17 35.98 -23.80 -11.38
N GLU A 18 35.14 -22.88 -11.84
CA GLU A 18 34.54 -21.85 -10.97
C GLU A 18 33.63 -22.53 -9.92
N ASP A 19 33.78 -22.14 -8.66
CA ASP A 19 32.92 -22.60 -7.57
C ASP A 19 31.81 -21.56 -7.41
N LEU A 20 30.66 -21.85 -8.00
CA LEU A 20 29.44 -21.04 -7.90
C LEU A 20 28.54 -21.64 -6.81
N SER A 21 28.04 -20.79 -5.93
CA SER A 21 27.05 -21.19 -4.93
C SER A 21 25.73 -21.57 -5.58
N ASP A 22 25.15 -22.71 -5.20
CA ASP A 22 23.82 -23.16 -5.63
C ASP A 22 22.66 -22.39 -4.99
N VAL A 23 22.91 -21.21 -4.42
CA VAL A 23 21.90 -20.39 -3.74
C VAL A 23 21.72 -19.08 -4.47
N LEU A 24 20.50 -18.85 -4.99
CA LEU A 24 20.09 -17.57 -5.55
C LEU A 24 19.46 -16.69 -4.46
N THR A 25 20.05 -15.53 -4.20
CA THR A 25 19.53 -14.57 -3.23
C THR A 25 18.86 -13.40 -3.95
N ILE A 26 17.59 -13.14 -3.63
CA ILE A 26 16.83 -12.00 -4.16
C ILE A 26 16.72 -10.94 -3.07
N LEU A 27 17.26 -9.75 -3.32
CA LEU A 27 17.29 -8.62 -2.38
C LEU A 27 16.26 -7.56 -2.79
N GLU A 28 14.97 -7.86 -2.63
CA GLU A 28 13.93 -6.92 -3.01
C GLU A 28 12.79 -6.85 -1.99
N PRO A 29 12.13 -5.68 -1.81
CA PRO A 29 10.98 -5.58 -0.95
C PRO A 29 9.79 -6.32 -1.56
N GLU A 30 9.31 -7.35 -0.86
CA GLU A 30 8.16 -8.17 -1.31
C GLU A 30 6.88 -7.86 -0.55
N ARG A 31 6.95 -7.11 0.56
CA ARG A 31 5.78 -6.85 1.40
C ARG A 31 4.82 -5.86 0.74
N THR A 32 3.59 -6.29 0.58
CA THR A 32 2.47 -5.50 0.02
C THR A 32 1.40 -5.31 1.09
N PRO A 33 1.57 -4.34 2.01
CA PRO A 33 0.70 -4.20 3.17
C PRO A 33 -0.73 -3.81 2.81
N LEU A 34 -0.96 -2.88 1.87
CA LEU A 34 -2.31 -2.46 1.50
C LEU A 34 -3.09 -3.59 0.85
N LEU A 35 -2.46 -4.32 -0.10
CA LEU A 35 -3.07 -5.47 -0.76
C LEU A 35 -3.42 -6.60 0.22
N SER A 36 -2.63 -6.74 1.29
CA SER A 36 -2.85 -7.73 2.34
C SER A 36 -3.98 -7.34 3.29
N LEU A 37 -4.15 -6.05 3.57
CA LEU A 37 -5.18 -5.50 4.45
C LEU A 37 -6.55 -5.40 3.75
N ALA A 38 -6.57 -5.07 2.46
CA ALA A 38 -7.79 -4.84 1.72
C ALA A 38 -8.64 -6.12 1.58
N LYS A 39 -9.93 -5.99 1.75
CA LYS A 39 -10.90 -7.05 1.46
C LYS A 39 -10.85 -7.40 -0.03
N LYS A 40 -11.01 -8.66 -0.36
CA LYS A 40 -11.08 -9.11 -1.75
C LYS A 40 -12.54 -9.13 -2.20
N GLY A 41 -12.82 -8.39 -3.29
CA GLY A 41 -14.12 -8.33 -3.92
C GLY A 41 -14.07 -8.81 -5.37
N LYS A 42 -15.24 -8.89 -6.00
CA LYS A 42 -15.38 -9.23 -7.42
C LYS A 42 -15.93 -8.02 -8.18
N ALA A 43 -15.29 -7.66 -9.29
CA ALA A 43 -15.85 -6.75 -10.27
C ALA A 43 -16.56 -7.55 -11.37
N ASN A 44 -17.65 -7.02 -11.92
CA ASN A 44 -18.38 -7.62 -13.03
C ASN A 44 -18.26 -6.81 -14.32
N GLY A 45 -17.59 -5.65 -14.29
CA GLY A 45 -17.40 -4.76 -15.42
C GLY A 45 -16.10 -3.97 -15.30
N THR A 46 -15.77 -3.21 -16.34
CA THR A 46 -14.59 -2.33 -16.40
C THR A 46 -14.71 -1.12 -15.48
N PHE A 47 -15.93 -0.69 -15.23
CA PHE A 47 -16.27 0.30 -14.22
C PHE A 47 -17.18 -0.33 -13.18
N PHE A 48 -16.81 -0.25 -11.92
CA PHE A 48 -17.59 -0.76 -10.82
C PHE A 48 -17.94 0.37 -9.86
N GLU A 49 -19.15 0.32 -9.34
CA GLU A 49 -19.74 1.37 -8.52
C GLU A 49 -20.30 0.80 -7.23
N TRP A 50 -20.32 1.64 -6.21
CA TRP A 50 -20.97 1.35 -4.92
C TRP A 50 -21.70 2.57 -4.40
N GLN A 51 -22.59 2.36 -3.46
CA GLN A 51 -23.34 3.44 -2.83
C GLN A 51 -22.83 3.67 -1.42
N THR A 52 -22.72 4.96 -1.08
CA THR A 52 -22.35 5.42 0.26
C THR A 52 -23.46 6.33 0.75
N ASP A 53 -23.86 6.18 2.00
CA ASP A 53 -24.94 6.97 2.63
C ASP A 53 -24.45 7.52 3.97
N GLU A 54 -25.02 8.64 4.40
CA GLU A 54 -24.68 9.31 5.66
C GLU A 54 -25.96 9.68 6.40
N LEU A 55 -25.94 9.50 7.72
CA LEU A 55 -27.05 9.92 8.58
C LEU A 55 -27.09 11.44 8.66
N SER A 56 -28.32 11.98 8.79
CA SER A 56 -28.52 13.41 9.04
C SER A 56 -27.95 13.83 10.40
N THR A 57 -27.56 15.09 10.51
CA THR A 57 -27.11 15.66 11.78
C THR A 57 -28.16 15.47 12.87
N PRO A 58 -27.79 15.05 14.09
CA PRO A 58 -28.72 14.88 15.18
C PRO A 58 -29.49 16.17 15.48
N ALA A 59 -30.82 16.09 15.53
CA ALA A 59 -31.70 17.16 15.96
C ALA A 59 -32.27 16.86 17.34
N PHE A 60 -32.22 17.83 18.22
CA PHE A 60 -32.73 17.72 19.60
C PHE A 60 -33.91 18.66 19.88
N ALA A 61 -34.58 19.13 18.82
CA ALA A 61 -35.83 19.88 18.96
C ALA A 61 -36.97 18.91 19.38
N GLY A 62 -37.61 19.20 20.48
CA GLY A 62 -38.79 18.48 20.90
C GLY A 62 -40.02 18.83 20.06
N VAL A 63 -40.95 17.90 19.94
CA VAL A 63 -42.26 18.09 19.28
C VAL A 63 -43.30 18.28 20.34
N LEU A 64 -44.29 19.18 20.14
CA LEU A 64 -45.40 19.37 21.04
C LEU A 64 -46.28 18.14 21.06
N GLU A 65 -46.79 17.77 22.23
CA GLU A 65 -47.77 16.69 22.38
C GLU A 65 -49.02 16.98 21.53
N GLY A 66 -49.39 16.03 20.67
CA GLY A 66 -50.53 16.15 19.76
C GLY A 66 -50.32 17.02 18.52
N ALA A 67 -49.06 17.43 18.23
CA ALA A 67 -48.73 18.14 16.98
C ALA A 67 -48.73 17.17 15.81
N ASP A 68 -49.41 17.50 14.71
CA ASP A 68 -49.34 16.76 13.47
C ASP A 68 -48.06 17.09 12.72
N GLU A 69 -47.40 16.09 12.11
CA GLU A 69 -46.26 16.27 11.24
C GLU A 69 -46.73 16.82 9.90
N THR A 70 -46.28 18.02 9.55
CA THR A 70 -46.65 18.71 8.30
C THR A 70 -45.56 18.72 7.24
N SER A 71 -44.33 18.34 7.61
CA SER A 71 -43.19 18.26 6.71
C SER A 71 -42.44 16.93 6.86
N PHE A 72 -42.14 16.32 5.73
CA PHE A 72 -41.45 15.03 5.69
C PHE A 72 -40.06 15.19 5.06
N THR A 73 -39.03 14.73 5.78
CA THR A 73 -37.65 14.76 5.31
C THR A 73 -37.32 13.50 4.52
N ASN A 74 -36.72 13.67 3.35
CA ASN A 74 -36.25 12.53 2.57
C ASN A 74 -34.91 12.02 3.18
N GLN A 75 -34.95 10.92 3.91
CA GLN A 75 -33.80 10.34 4.60
C GLN A 75 -32.76 9.69 3.65
N VAL A 76 -33.11 9.52 2.38
CA VAL A 76 -32.18 8.96 1.35
C VAL A 76 -31.64 10.03 0.39
N ALA A 77 -31.85 11.31 0.68
CA ALA A 77 -31.40 12.41 -0.17
C ALA A 77 -29.87 12.54 -0.24
N ASN A 78 -29.17 12.11 0.80
CA ASN A 78 -27.71 12.23 0.94
C ASN A 78 -26.95 11.07 0.30
N ARG A 79 -27.63 10.07 -0.24
CA ARG A 79 -26.97 8.92 -0.83
C ARG A 79 -26.13 9.30 -2.03
N ALA A 80 -24.86 8.92 -2.02
CA ALA A 80 -23.92 9.14 -3.11
C ALA A 80 -23.53 7.82 -3.79
N LYS A 81 -23.16 7.93 -5.05
CA LYS A 81 -22.67 6.84 -5.87
C LYS A 81 -21.21 7.12 -6.20
N LEU A 82 -20.32 6.25 -5.73
CA LEU A 82 -18.90 6.32 -5.99
C LEU A 82 -18.50 5.17 -6.92
N GLY A 83 -17.44 5.35 -7.69
CA GLY A 83 -17.01 4.30 -8.62
C GLY A 83 -15.57 4.45 -9.07
N ASN A 84 -14.99 3.34 -9.53
CA ASN A 84 -13.62 3.27 -10.01
C ASN A 84 -13.52 2.35 -11.24
N HIS A 85 -12.46 2.53 -12.04
CA HIS A 85 -12.12 1.64 -13.13
C HIS A 85 -11.19 0.52 -12.65
N VAL A 86 -11.29 -0.64 -13.31
CA VAL A 86 -10.29 -1.69 -13.17
C VAL A 86 -9.07 -1.35 -14.02
N GLN A 87 -7.90 -1.83 -13.60
CA GLN A 87 -6.64 -1.70 -14.31
C GLN A 87 -6.09 -3.07 -14.64
N VAL A 88 -5.51 -3.22 -15.82
CA VAL A 88 -4.82 -4.45 -16.24
C VAL A 88 -3.38 -4.39 -15.76
N PHE A 89 -3.00 -5.34 -14.93
CA PHE A 89 -1.61 -5.55 -14.51
C PHE A 89 -1.07 -6.76 -15.22
N ARG A 90 0.04 -6.59 -15.94
CA ARG A 90 0.66 -7.66 -16.71
C ARG A 90 2.17 -7.59 -16.60
N GLN A 91 2.77 -8.75 -16.31
CA GLN A 91 4.22 -8.94 -16.35
C GLN A 91 4.54 -10.08 -17.29
N ASN A 92 5.44 -9.85 -18.22
CA ASN A 92 5.90 -10.83 -19.19
C ASN A 92 7.29 -11.37 -18.79
N TYR A 93 7.54 -12.60 -19.17
CA TYR A 93 8.81 -13.27 -18.95
C TYR A 93 9.17 -14.14 -20.15
N GLN A 94 10.48 -14.29 -20.39
CA GLN A 94 11.01 -15.07 -21.48
C GLN A 94 12.35 -15.68 -21.08
N VAL A 95 12.57 -16.94 -21.47
CA VAL A 95 13.85 -17.64 -21.31
C VAL A 95 14.24 -18.26 -22.64
N SER A 96 15.51 -18.14 -23.04
CA SER A 96 16.01 -18.71 -24.30
C SER A 96 16.07 -20.24 -24.22
N ASN A 97 15.93 -20.91 -25.36
CA ASN A 97 16.04 -22.37 -25.43
C ASN A 97 17.40 -22.88 -24.93
N ILE A 98 18.47 -22.14 -25.16
CA ILE A 98 19.82 -22.53 -24.70
C ILE A 98 19.91 -22.45 -23.19
N GLN A 99 19.39 -21.38 -22.59
CA GLN A 99 19.42 -21.17 -21.14
C GLN A 99 18.61 -22.24 -20.37
N GLU A 100 17.52 -22.75 -20.95
CA GLU A 100 16.71 -23.82 -20.36
C GLU A 100 17.41 -25.19 -20.42
N LEU A 101 18.35 -25.39 -21.36
CA LEU A 101 19.09 -26.62 -21.54
C LEU A 101 20.43 -26.68 -20.81
N VAL A 102 20.94 -25.52 -20.41
CA VAL A 102 22.21 -25.41 -19.66
C VAL A 102 21.92 -25.68 -18.18
N ASP A 103 22.79 -26.46 -17.56
CA ASP A 103 22.80 -26.66 -16.11
C ASP A 103 23.21 -25.36 -15.42
N VAL A 104 22.26 -24.72 -14.75
CA VAL A 104 22.43 -23.41 -14.12
C VAL A 104 22.53 -23.58 -12.62
N ALA A 105 23.58 -23.00 -12.01
CA ALA A 105 23.74 -23.02 -10.57
C ALA A 105 22.61 -22.26 -9.86
N GLY A 106 22.02 -22.87 -8.83
CA GLY A 106 21.05 -22.26 -7.93
C GLY A 106 19.59 -22.31 -8.36
N VAL A 107 19.26 -22.87 -9.52
CA VAL A 107 17.87 -22.96 -10.04
C VAL A 107 17.69 -24.19 -10.89
N ASP A 108 16.69 -25.01 -10.60
CA ASP A 108 16.38 -26.22 -11.39
C ASP A 108 15.74 -25.88 -12.75
N SER A 109 14.97 -24.80 -12.84
CA SER A 109 14.33 -24.32 -14.07
C SER A 109 14.28 -22.80 -14.08
N GLU A 110 14.95 -22.20 -15.06
CA GLU A 110 14.97 -20.75 -15.24
C GLU A 110 13.60 -20.21 -15.65
N PHE A 111 12.81 -20.98 -16.38
CA PHE A 111 11.46 -20.59 -16.77
C PHE A 111 10.52 -20.47 -15.55
N ALA A 112 10.53 -21.46 -14.65
CA ALA A 112 9.74 -21.42 -13.43
C ALA A 112 10.19 -20.30 -12.47
N ASN A 113 11.50 -20.04 -12.39
CA ASN A 113 12.06 -18.93 -11.63
C ASN A 113 11.62 -17.57 -12.21
N ALA A 114 11.66 -17.41 -13.53
CA ALA A 114 11.21 -16.19 -14.21
C ALA A 114 9.71 -15.94 -14.01
N GLU A 115 8.88 -16.99 -14.06
CA GLU A 115 7.45 -16.91 -13.74
C GLU A 115 7.22 -16.47 -12.29
N GLY A 116 7.92 -17.08 -11.33
CA GLY A 116 7.83 -16.71 -9.92
C GLY A 116 8.22 -15.25 -9.66
N LYS A 117 9.27 -14.75 -10.33
CA LYS A 117 9.67 -13.34 -10.28
C LYS A 117 8.60 -12.42 -10.89
N ALA A 118 8.00 -12.81 -12.03
CA ALA A 118 6.94 -12.03 -12.69
C ALA A 118 5.70 -11.89 -11.80
N VAL A 119 5.29 -12.95 -11.10
CA VAL A 119 4.16 -12.90 -10.13
C VAL A 119 4.47 -11.95 -8.96
N ARG A 120 5.68 -12.04 -8.39
CA ARG A 120 6.08 -11.12 -7.30
C ARG A 120 6.11 -9.66 -7.76
N GLN A 121 6.67 -9.41 -8.95
CA GLN A 121 6.72 -8.08 -9.53
C GLN A 121 5.30 -7.53 -9.80
N MET A 122 4.39 -8.35 -10.33
CA MET A 122 3.00 -7.96 -10.55
C MET A 122 2.30 -7.53 -9.24
N LYS A 123 2.53 -8.23 -8.13
CA LYS A 123 1.99 -7.84 -6.80
C LYS A 123 2.55 -6.50 -6.34
N ARG A 124 3.84 -6.24 -6.57
CA ARG A 124 4.46 -4.94 -6.26
C ARG A 124 3.86 -3.81 -7.10
N ASP A 125 3.60 -4.06 -8.38
CA ASP A 125 2.99 -3.07 -9.29
C ASP A 125 1.55 -2.76 -8.88
N ILE A 126 0.78 -3.77 -8.45
CA ILE A 126 -0.57 -3.57 -7.90
C ILE A 126 -0.49 -2.69 -6.65
N GLU A 127 0.35 -3.04 -5.67
CA GLU A 127 0.51 -2.25 -4.44
C GLU A 127 0.89 -0.80 -4.73
N ALA A 128 1.85 -0.59 -5.63
CA ALA A 128 2.28 0.75 -6.03
C ALA A 128 1.16 1.56 -6.69
N ALA A 129 0.36 0.94 -7.55
CA ALA A 129 -0.78 1.59 -8.18
C ALA A 129 -1.88 1.94 -7.16
N LEU A 130 -2.19 1.02 -6.24
CA LEU A 130 -3.19 1.24 -5.18
C LEU A 130 -2.77 2.34 -4.20
N CYS A 131 -1.46 2.43 -3.88
CA CYS A 131 -0.88 3.45 -3.01
C CYS A 131 -0.45 4.73 -3.73
N SER A 132 -0.83 4.93 -4.99
CA SER A 132 -0.44 6.09 -5.79
C SER A 132 -1.43 7.25 -5.68
N SER A 133 -1.02 8.41 -6.22
CA SER A 133 -1.86 9.58 -6.45
C SER A 133 -2.47 9.62 -7.86
N GLN A 134 -2.38 8.51 -8.64
CA GLN A 134 -2.99 8.46 -9.96
C GLN A 134 -4.51 8.58 -9.89
N ASP A 135 -5.10 9.30 -10.85
CA ASP A 135 -6.55 9.33 -11.01
C ASP A 135 -7.02 8.18 -11.90
N ARG A 136 -8.32 7.87 -11.79
CA ARG A 136 -8.94 6.88 -12.67
C ARG A 136 -9.00 7.40 -14.11
N ASP A 137 -8.83 6.51 -15.05
CA ASP A 137 -8.92 6.81 -16.47
C ASP A 137 -9.62 5.67 -17.21
N GLN A 138 -10.34 6.01 -18.26
CA GLN A 138 -10.97 5.06 -19.14
C GLN A 138 -10.08 4.82 -20.36
N ASP A 139 -10.06 3.59 -20.86
CA ASP A 139 -9.36 3.28 -22.10
C ASP A 139 -10.01 4.02 -23.27
N ASP A 140 -9.24 4.87 -23.94
CA ASP A 140 -9.63 5.66 -25.11
C ASP A 140 -8.92 5.18 -26.40
N GLY A 141 -8.22 4.03 -26.34
CA GLY A 141 -7.39 3.48 -27.41
C GLY A 141 -5.97 4.07 -27.45
N THR A 142 -5.68 5.11 -26.67
CA THR A 142 -4.36 5.72 -26.50
C THR A 142 -3.88 5.57 -25.04
N ASN A 143 -4.78 5.89 -24.11
CA ASN A 143 -4.52 5.72 -22.67
C ASN A 143 -5.19 4.43 -22.17
N PRO A 144 -4.50 3.60 -21.40
CA PRO A 144 -5.08 2.38 -20.83
C PRO A 144 -6.00 2.70 -19.65
N TYR A 145 -6.89 1.76 -19.30
CA TYR A 145 -7.62 1.82 -18.02
C TYR A 145 -6.68 2.00 -16.85
N LYS A 146 -6.99 2.97 -15.99
CA LYS A 146 -6.28 3.19 -14.71
C LYS A 146 -7.26 3.14 -13.55
N THR A 147 -6.86 2.48 -12.48
CA THR A 147 -7.58 2.54 -11.21
C THR A 147 -7.14 3.77 -10.43
N ARG A 148 -8.07 4.45 -9.74
CA ARG A 148 -7.73 5.56 -8.85
C ARG A 148 -7.03 5.00 -7.62
N GLY A 149 -5.84 5.53 -7.32
CA GLY A 149 -5.07 5.18 -6.12
C GLY A 149 -5.63 5.85 -4.86
N LEU A 150 -5.24 5.30 -3.70
CA LEU A 150 -5.79 5.72 -2.41
C LEU A 150 -5.42 7.18 -2.08
N PHE A 151 -4.19 7.62 -2.36
CA PHE A 151 -3.81 9.02 -2.15
C PHE A 151 -4.70 9.99 -2.94
N LYS A 152 -5.12 9.63 -4.15
CA LYS A 152 -6.04 10.45 -4.94
C LYS A 152 -7.46 10.44 -4.37
N TRP A 153 -7.94 9.29 -3.85
CA TRP A 153 -9.20 9.22 -3.12
C TRP A 153 -9.22 10.14 -1.90
N LEU A 154 -8.06 10.35 -1.26
CA LEU A 154 -7.88 11.22 -0.11
C LEU A 154 -7.52 12.67 -0.49
N GLY A 155 -7.66 13.03 -1.75
CA GLY A 155 -7.49 14.39 -2.23
C GLY A 155 -6.04 14.83 -2.45
N GLU A 156 -5.11 13.89 -2.71
CA GLU A 156 -3.77 14.27 -3.15
C GLU A 156 -3.82 14.90 -4.54
N GLY A 157 -3.16 16.06 -4.69
CA GLY A 157 -3.23 16.84 -5.93
C GLY A 157 -4.62 17.44 -6.23
N GLY A 158 -5.46 17.62 -5.20
CA GLY A 158 -6.81 18.17 -5.27
C GLY A 158 -7.90 17.10 -5.19
N GLN A 159 -9.00 17.46 -4.55
CA GLN A 159 -10.15 16.57 -4.38
C GLN A 159 -10.76 16.21 -5.74
N PRO A 160 -11.08 14.93 -5.98
CA PRO A 160 -11.77 14.53 -7.20
C PRO A 160 -13.17 15.15 -7.26
N SER A 161 -13.52 15.72 -8.40
CA SER A 161 -14.81 16.43 -8.60
C SER A 161 -16.04 15.51 -8.58
N ASP A 162 -15.83 14.22 -8.77
CA ASP A 162 -16.87 13.20 -8.77
C ASP A 162 -17.22 12.66 -7.37
N ILE A 163 -16.49 13.08 -6.35
CA ILE A 163 -16.77 12.77 -4.95
C ILE A 163 -17.52 13.95 -4.33
N PRO A 164 -18.79 13.78 -3.92
CA PRO A 164 -19.50 14.86 -3.24
C PRO A 164 -18.78 15.32 -1.97
N ALA A 165 -18.83 16.61 -1.67
CA ALA A 165 -18.09 17.21 -0.56
C ALA A 165 -18.35 16.54 0.80
N ALA A 166 -19.58 16.04 1.01
CA ALA A 166 -19.96 15.31 2.21
C ALA A 166 -19.16 14.02 2.44
N TYR A 167 -18.64 13.39 1.39
CA TYR A 167 -17.92 12.10 1.44
C TYR A 167 -16.41 12.23 1.23
N GLN A 168 -15.90 13.44 1.04
CA GLN A 168 -14.46 13.67 0.88
C GLN A 168 -13.74 13.47 2.21
N SER A 169 -12.50 12.96 2.14
CA SER A 169 -11.65 12.84 3.32
C SER A 169 -11.29 14.24 3.87
N VAL A 170 -11.40 14.40 5.17
CA VAL A 170 -11.04 15.62 5.91
C VAL A 170 -9.73 15.44 6.69
N ALA A 171 -9.32 14.19 6.92
CA ALA A 171 -8.14 13.85 7.72
C ALA A 171 -6.88 13.87 6.85
N SER A 172 -6.17 15.00 6.86
CA SER A 172 -4.88 15.12 6.16
C SER A 172 -3.90 15.95 6.97
N VAL A 173 -2.64 15.51 6.96
CA VAL A 173 -1.50 16.24 7.54
C VAL A 173 -0.49 16.50 6.44
N SER A 174 -0.19 17.76 6.17
CA SER A 174 0.89 18.14 5.27
C SER A 174 2.11 18.54 6.07
N LEU A 175 3.22 17.82 5.90
CA LEU A 175 4.46 18.04 6.65
C LEU A 175 5.28 19.21 6.11
N GLY A 176 5.17 19.52 4.81
CA GLY A 176 5.95 20.59 4.18
C GLY A 176 7.46 20.49 4.41
N GLY A 177 7.98 19.29 4.62
CA GLY A 177 9.38 19.01 4.94
C GLY A 177 9.72 19.01 6.45
N SER A 178 8.73 19.22 7.33
CA SER A 178 8.90 19.10 8.79
C SER A 178 8.78 17.63 9.23
N SER A 179 9.35 17.32 10.41
CA SER A 179 9.19 15.99 11.01
C SER A 179 7.77 15.80 11.52
N PHE A 180 7.29 14.56 11.42
CA PHE A 180 6.00 14.17 11.96
C PHE A 180 6.05 14.10 13.48
N THR A 181 5.07 14.72 14.17
CA THR A 181 5.01 14.81 15.61
C THR A 181 3.80 14.07 16.19
N GLU A 182 3.84 13.77 17.49
CA GLU A 182 2.71 13.17 18.20
C GLU A 182 1.45 14.05 18.13
N ALA A 183 1.61 15.37 18.16
CA ALA A 183 0.51 16.31 17.99
C ALA A 183 -0.16 16.17 16.61
N ASN A 184 0.63 15.92 15.56
CA ASN A 184 0.09 15.66 14.21
C ASN A 184 -0.70 14.33 14.17
N MET A 185 -0.22 13.29 14.87
CA MET A 185 -0.92 12.00 14.96
C MET A 185 -2.26 12.17 15.67
N ASN A 186 -2.25 12.82 16.84
CA ASN A 186 -3.48 13.06 17.61
C ASN A 186 -4.47 13.94 16.83
N GLY A 187 -4.00 14.99 16.15
CA GLY A 187 -4.84 15.84 15.30
C GLY A 187 -5.46 15.08 14.13
N LEU A 188 -4.72 14.15 13.52
CA LEU A 188 -5.22 13.29 12.45
C LEU A 188 -6.32 12.34 12.97
N LEU A 189 -6.08 11.69 14.11
CA LEU A 189 -7.05 10.80 14.76
C LEU A 189 -8.29 11.56 15.21
N GLN A 190 -8.13 12.74 15.78
CA GLN A 190 -9.25 13.62 16.17
C GLN A 190 -10.10 13.97 14.95
N SER A 191 -9.49 14.39 13.85
CA SER A 191 -10.20 14.73 12.62
C SER A 191 -11.00 13.55 12.06
N LEU A 192 -10.46 12.34 12.13
CA LEU A 192 -11.18 11.12 11.73
C LEU A 192 -12.34 10.81 12.68
N TYR A 193 -12.12 10.95 13.99
CA TYR A 193 -13.14 10.70 14.98
C TYR A 193 -14.32 11.68 14.83
N GLU A 194 -14.05 12.98 14.65
CA GLU A 194 -15.06 13.99 14.42
C GLU A 194 -15.85 13.77 13.12
N ALA A 195 -15.17 13.28 12.08
CA ALA A 195 -15.81 13.06 10.79
C ALA A 195 -16.63 11.76 10.71
N ASN A 196 -16.23 10.71 11.41
CA ASN A 196 -16.71 9.35 11.18
C ASN A 196 -16.96 8.54 12.47
N GLY A 197 -16.57 9.04 13.64
CA GLY A 197 -16.70 8.33 14.92
C GLY A 197 -15.81 7.07 15.02
N MET A 198 -14.93 6.80 14.06
CA MET A 198 -14.04 5.64 14.01
C MET A 198 -14.73 4.29 14.28
N PRO A 199 -15.69 3.90 13.50
CA PRO A 199 -16.53 2.72 13.78
C PRO A 199 -15.76 1.39 13.77
N GLY A 200 -14.63 1.28 13.06
CA GLY A 200 -13.79 0.08 13.00
C GLY A 200 -12.92 -0.17 14.23
N GLY A 201 -12.73 0.83 15.08
CA GLY A 201 -11.97 0.72 16.35
C GLY A 201 -10.48 0.44 16.23
N GLN A 202 -9.98 -0.08 15.12
CA GLN A 202 -8.57 -0.35 14.88
C GLN A 202 -8.16 0.13 13.50
N LEU A 203 -7.26 1.11 13.46
CA LEU A 203 -6.72 1.67 12.23
C LEU A 203 -5.34 1.09 11.93
N THR A 204 -4.97 1.09 10.66
CA THR A 204 -3.62 0.73 10.23
C THR A 204 -2.99 1.91 9.52
N LEU A 205 -1.86 2.37 10.03
CA LEU A 205 -1.02 3.37 9.37
C LEU A 205 0.05 2.67 8.53
N ILE A 206 -0.07 2.78 7.23
CA ILE A 206 0.99 2.39 6.29
C ILE A 206 1.91 3.58 6.17
N ALA A 207 3.14 3.46 6.64
CA ALA A 207 4.08 4.55 6.79
C ALA A 207 5.33 4.36 5.92
N GLY A 208 5.78 5.45 5.30
CA GLY A 208 7.09 5.51 4.67
C GLY A 208 8.24 5.38 5.69
N PRO A 209 9.47 5.10 5.24
CA PRO A 209 10.59 4.83 6.15
C PRO A 209 10.91 5.99 7.09
N THR A 210 10.88 7.23 6.60
CA THR A 210 11.15 8.42 7.42
C THR A 210 10.02 8.65 8.42
N LEU A 211 8.77 8.58 7.98
CA LEU A 211 7.60 8.70 8.84
C LEU A 211 7.60 7.64 9.94
N LYS A 212 7.93 6.39 9.62
CA LYS A 212 8.05 5.30 10.60
C LYS A 212 9.12 5.59 11.65
N ARG A 213 10.25 6.17 11.23
CA ARG A 213 11.32 6.59 12.16
C ARG A 213 10.84 7.72 13.08
N ASP A 214 10.12 8.70 12.55
CA ASP A 214 9.61 9.81 13.34
C ASP A 214 8.58 9.33 14.38
N ILE A 215 7.69 8.40 14.02
CA ILE A 215 6.78 7.76 14.98
C ILE A 215 7.54 7.02 16.07
N SER A 216 8.60 6.30 15.73
CA SER A 216 9.43 5.62 16.73
C SER A 216 10.16 6.60 17.65
N ASN A 217 10.40 7.83 17.19
CA ASN A 217 10.97 8.90 18.02
C ASN A 217 10.00 9.46 19.06
N PHE A 218 8.68 9.26 18.94
CA PHE A 218 7.73 9.64 20.01
C PHE A 218 8.09 8.99 21.35
N ALA A 219 8.55 7.73 21.34
CA ALA A 219 9.01 7.04 22.52
C ALA A 219 10.38 7.54 23.05
N ARG A 220 11.06 8.38 22.25
CA ARG A 220 12.40 8.90 22.54
C ARG A 220 12.39 10.33 23.02
N GLN A 221 11.35 10.90 23.53
CA GLN A 221 11.27 12.32 23.85
C GLN A 221 12.58 12.81 24.52
N GLU A 222 13.43 13.47 23.74
CA GLU A 222 14.65 14.12 24.23
C GLU A 222 14.23 15.26 25.14
N GLY A 223 14.60 15.15 26.41
CA GLY A 223 14.24 16.10 27.42
C GLY A 223 14.71 17.52 27.11
N THR A 224 13.78 18.41 26.88
CA THR A 224 13.96 19.81 27.22
C THR A 224 13.75 19.91 28.73
N THR A 225 14.82 20.11 29.47
CA THR A 225 15.06 20.57 30.85
C THR A 225 13.89 20.75 31.81
N THR A 226 12.80 20.01 31.77
CA THR A 226 11.82 19.97 32.85
C THR A 226 11.31 18.55 33.02
N ALA A 227 12.06 17.82 33.79
CA ALA A 227 11.75 16.62 34.57
C ALA A 227 10.40 15.91 34.30
N LEU A 228 10.34 15.08 33.31
CA LEU A 228 9.71 13.78 33.44
C LEU A 228 10.71 12.76 32.88
N ASN A 229 11.54 12.21 33.77
CA ASN A 229 12.39 11.08 33.49
C ASN A 229 11.52 9.89 33.11
N PHE A 230 11.27 9.69 31.84
CA PHE A 230 10.89 8.38 31.32
C PHE A 230 12.15 7.50 31.44
N GLN A 231 12.40 6.97 32.63
CA GLN A 231 13.36 5.89 32.79
C GLN A 231 12.79 4.67 32.06
N VAL A 232 13.32 4.41 30.87
CA VAL A 232 13.24 3.04 30.33
C VAL A 232 14.01 2.16 31.31
N THR A 233 13.30 1.59 32.26
CA THR A 233 13.88 0.63 33.21
C THR A 233 14.07 -0.67 32.43
N GLN A 234 15.20 -0.79 31.77
CA GLN A 234 15.63 -2.07 31.21
C GLN A 234 16.16 -2.94 32.36
N PRO A 235 15.72 -4.21 32.46
CA PRO A 235 16.39 -5.16 33.32
C PRO A 235 17.86 -5.26 32.91
N ALA A 236 18.75 -5.24 33.87
CA ALA A 236 20.22 -5.23 33.72
C ALA A 236 20.78 -6.43 32.90
N GLU A 237 19.98 -7.41 32.57
CA GLU A 237 20.35 -8.61 31.81
C GLU A 237 20.06 -8.52 30.29
N SER A 238 19.34 -7.52 29.80
CA SER A 238 19.03 -7.40 28.38
C SER A 238 20.09 -6.58 27.65
N LYS A 239 20.90 -7.22 26.82
CA LYS A 239 21.90 -6.58 25.96
C LYS A 239 21.30 -5.94 24.70
N SER A 240 19.98 -5.93 24.53
CA SER A 240 19.29 -5.38 23.36
C SER A 240 18.38 -4.20 23.75
N ILE A 241 18.54 -3.07 23.04
CA ILE A 241 17.64 -1.92 23.14
C ILE A 241 16.64 -2.04 21.97
N SER A 242 15.36 -2.21 22.28
CA SER A 242 14.29 -2.20 21.29
C SER A 242 13.43 -0.95 21.48
N LEU A 243 13.51 -0.02 20.51
CA LEU A 243 12.75 1.22 20.47
C LEU A 243 11.96 1.26 19.16
N VAL A 244 10.98 0.36 19.03
CA VAL A 244 10.13 0.30 17.84
C VAL A 244 8.68 0.43 18.26
N VAL A 245 7.98 1.45 17.73
CA VAL A 245 6.55 1.61 17.91
C VAL A 245 5.84 0.90 16.76
N ASN A 246 5.18 -0.21 17.03
CA ASN A 246 4.34 -0.94 16.09
C ASN A 246 2.85 -0.74 16.34
N LEU A 247 2.49 -0.31 17.53
CA LEU A 247 1.14 0.02 17.94
C LEU A 247 1.20 1.36 18.66
N TYR A 248 0.32 2.28 18.28
CA TYR A 248 0.11 3.54 18.96
C TYR A 248 -1.30 3.55 19.52
N ASP A 249 -1.42 3.70 20.84
CA ASP A 249 -2.70 3.86 21.53
C ASP A 249 -2.86 5.32 21.89
N GLY A 250 -3.78 6.00 21.22
CA GLY A 250 -4.15 7.38 21.45
C GLY A 250 -5.54 7.51 22.08
N ASP A 251 -5.91 8.76 22.41
CA ASP A 251 -7.21 9.07 23.03
C ASP A 251 -8.41 8.69 22.17
N PHE A 252 -8.22 8.58 20.84
CA PHE A 252 -9.28 8.31 19.87
C PHE A 252 -9.21 6.90 19.27
N GLY A 253 -8.33 6.04 19.73
CA GLY A 253 -8.23 4.65 19.27
C GLY A 253 -6.82 4.16 19.09
N SER A 254 -6.69 2.90 18.66
CA SER A 254 -5.39 2.26 18.44
C SER A 254 -5.04 2.21 16.96
N VAL A 255 -3.76 2.44 16.65
CA VAL A 255 -3.21 2.48 15.29
C VAL A 255 -2.04 1.51 15.19
N ALA A 256 -2.18 0.50 14.33
CA ALA A 256 -1.07 -0.38 13.98
C ALA A 256 -0.19 0.29 12.91
N VAL A 257 1.12 0.34 13.09
CA VAL A 257 2.04 1.02 12.17
C VAL A 257 2.85 0.01 11.38
N VAL A 258 2.62 -0.03 10.07
CA VAL A 258 3.27 -0.96 9.13
C VAL A 258 4.14 -0.18 8.13
N PRO A 259 5.43 -0.48 8.00
CA PRO A 259 6.28 0.19 7.01
C PRO A 259 6.00 -0.30 5.60
N SER A 260 6.03 0.63 4.61
CA SER A 260 5.92 0.33 3.19
C SER A 260 6.91 1.16 2.37
N LEU A 261 7.36 0.58 1.25
CA LEU A 261 8.21 1.24 0.23
C LEU A 261 7.44 1.57 -1.06
N PHE A 262 6.10 1.46 -1.04
CA PHE A 262 5.28 1.65 -2.24
C PHE A 262 4.39 2.90 -2.20
N LEU A 263 4.55 3.74 -1.17
CA LEU A 263 3.72 4.92 -0.98
C LEU A 263 4.05 6.02 -1.98
N ASN A 264 3.00 6.55 -2.62
CA ASN A 264 3.01 7.71 -3.52
C ASN A 264 4.11 7.66 -4.59
N ARG A 265 4.39 6.45 -5.12
CA ARG A 265 5.38 6.27 -6.20
C ARG A 265 4.84 6.80 -7.52
N THR A 266 5.72 7.44 -8.28
CA THR A 266 5.44 7.75 -9.69
C THR A 266 5.68 6.51 -10.53
N SER A 267 4.79 6.23 -11.48
CA SER A 267 4.91 5.08 -12.39
C SER A 267 6.28 5.07 -13.10
N GLY A 268 6.94 3.92 -13.08
CA GLY A 268 8.26 3.74 -13.69
C GLY A 268 9.42 4.39 -12.94
N SER A 269 9.21 4.90 -11.72
CA SER A 269 10.26 5.51 -10.89
C SER A 269 10.50 4.68 -9.62
N ASP A 270 11.76 4.63 -9.19
CA ASP A 270 12.13 4.08 -7.87
C ASP A 270 12.03 5.11 -6.74
N THR A 271 11.61 6.34 -7.06
CA THR A 271 11.42 7.38 -6.06
C THR A 271 10.20 7.07 -5.22
N VAL A 272 10.41 6.97 -3.91
CA VAL A 272 9.38 6.75 -2.89
C VAL A 272 9.27 8.02 -2.07
N ASP A 273 8.04 8.44 -1.77
CA ASP A 273 7.84 9.48 -0.77
C ASP A 273 8.02 8.86 0.62
N THR A 274 9.19 9.12 1.22
CA THR A 274 9.57 8.52 2.51
C THR A 274 8.79 9.11 3.70
N ASN A 275 8.19 10.30 3.53
CA ASN A 275 7.38 10.97 4.54
C ASN A 275 5.89 10.67 4.40
N ALA A 276 5.49 10.06 3.29
CA ALA A 276 4.09 9.73 3.04
C ALA A 276 3.57 8.67 4.02
N GLY A 277 2.28 8.79 4.34
CA GLY A 277 1.56 7.83 5.15
C GLY A 277 0.09 7.74 4.76
N LEU A 278 -0.47 6.55 4.88
CA LEU A 278 -1.88 6.25 4.67
C LEU A 278 -2.46 5.66 5.95
N LEU A 279 -3.36 6.38 6.60
CA LEU A 279 -4.13 5.88 7.72
C LEU A 279 -5.43 5.26 7.20
N VAL A 280 -5.54 3.95 7.36
CA VAL A 280 -6.51 3.11 6.67
C VAL A 280 -7.37 2.36 7.68
N ASP A 281 -8.68 2.38 7.47
CA ASP A 281 -9.60 1.44 8.10
C ASP A 281 -9.81 0.25 7.15
N PRO A 282 -9.37 -0.97 7.52
CA PRO A 282 -9.49 -2.14 6.66
C PRO A 282 -10.92 -2.53 6.32
N GLU A 283 -11.91 -2.06 7.09
CA GLU A 283 -13.32 -2.39 6.82
C GLU A 283 -13.85 -1.69 5.57
N TYR A 284 -13.31 -0.50 5.24
CA TYR A 284 -13.80 0.34 4.15
C TYR A 284 -12.91 0.32 2.91
N ILE A 285 -11.97 -0.62 2.83
CA ILE A 285 -11.14 -0.83 1.64
C ILE A 285 -11.33 -2.24 1.08
N ALA A 286 -11.52 -2.32 -0.24
CA ALA A 286 -11.54 -3.58 -0.97
C ALA A 286 -10.79 -3.49 -2.28
N VAL A 287 -10.20 -4.60 -2.71
CA VAL A 287 -9.64 -4.76 -4.05
C VAL A 287 -10.57 -5.68 -4.84
N ASN A 288 -11.26 -5.09 -5.82
CA ASN A 288 -12.20 -5.81 -6.66
C ASN A 288 -11.48 -6.34 -7.89
N MET A 289 -11.51 -7.66 -8.06
CA MET A 289 -10.87 -8.36 -9.18
C MET A 289 -11.90 -8.71 -10.24
N LEU A 290 -11.66 -8.31 -11.49
CA LEU A 290 -12.41 -8.76 -12.67
C LEU A 290 -11.83 -10.08 -13.18
N LYS A 291 -10.49 -10.21 -13.16
CA LYS A 291 -9.77 -11.42 -13.48
C LYS A 291 -8.77 -11.70 -12.36
N ALA A 292 -8.85 -12.89 -11.78
CA ALA A 292 -7.88 -13.34 -10.80
C ALA A 292 -6.48 -13.50 -11.43
N GLU A 293 -5.47 -13.52 -10.59
CA GLU A 293 -4.08 -13.79 -11.02
C GLU A 293 -4.02 -15.06 -11.85
N SER A 294 -3.51 -14.96 -13.06
CA SER A 294 -3.33 -16.08 -13.98
C SER A 294 -2.00 -15.97 -14.72
N SER A 295 -1.33 -17.09 -14.88
CA SER A 295 -0.17 -17.22 -15.76
C SER A 295 -0.56 -17.96 -17.02
N SER A 296 0.00 -17.57 -18.15
CA SER A 296 -0.24 -18.21 -19.44
C SER A 296 1.06 -18.28 -20.23
N GLU A 297 1.41 -19.47 -20.68
CA GLU A 297 2.51 -19.68 -21.60
C GLU A 297 2.07 -19.31 -23.01
N LEU A 298 2.94 -18.63 -23.75
CA LEU A 298 2.73 -18.20 -25.12
C LEU A 298 3.45 -19.14 -26.10
N GLU A 299 2.96 -19.15 -27.34
CA GLU A 299 3.58 -19.88 -28.43
C GLU A 299 5.06 -19.55 -28.61
N ASN A 300 5.89 -20.57 -28.71
CA ASN A 300 7.32 -20.42 -28.99
C ASN A 300 7.53 -20.15 -30.49
N LYS A 301 8.00 -18.95 -30.82
CA LYS A 301 8.32 -18.55 -32.19
C LYS A 301 9.80 -18.74 -32.54
N GLY A 302 10.47 -19.71 -31.90
CA GLY A 302 11.88 -20.06 -32.16
C GLY A 302 12.91 -19.39 -31.25
N GLY A 303 12.54 -18.35 -30.48
CA GLY A 303 13.47 -17.62 -29.60
C GLY A 303 13.56 -18.12 -28.17
N GLY A 304 12.72 -19.06 -27.76
CA GLY A 304 12.62 -19.57 -26.40
C GLY A 304 11.20 -19.58 -25.85
N ARG A 305 11.05 -20.18 -24.68
CA ARG A 305 9.77 -20.19 -23.95
C ARG A 305 9.44 -18.79 -23.42
N ARG A 306 8.19 -18.43 -23.51
CA ARG A 306 7.70 -17.13 -23.06
C ARG A 306 6.33 -17.24 -22.44
N GLY A 307 6.03 -16.38 -21.53
CA GLY A 307 4.72 -16.33 -20.87
C GLY A 307 4.42 -14.93 -20.33
N PHE A 308 3.25 -14.79 -19.78
CA PHE A 308 2.86 -13.58 -19.05
C PHE A 308 1.97 -13.94 -17.87
N CYS A 309 2.13 -13.20 -16.80
CA CYS A 309 1.21 -13.17 -15.67
C CYS A 309 0.29 -11.95 -15.82
N GLU A 310 -1.00 -12.13 -15.59
CA GLU A 310 -1.98 -11.06 -15.72
C GLU A 310 -3.03 -11.13 -14.62
N THR A 311 -3.40 -9.97 -14.10
CA THR A 311 -4.59 -9.77 -13.27
C THR A 311 -5.28 -8.47 -13.65
N ILE A 312 -6.59 -8.41 -13.46
CA ILE A 312 -7.38 -7.21 -13.70
C ILE A 312 -8.08 -6.87 -12.39
N ALA A 313 -7.68 -5.76 -11.78
CA ALA A 313 -8.14 -5.37 -10.45
C ALA A 313 -8.33 -3.85 -10.36
N GLY A 314 -9.12 -3.41 -9.38
CA GLY A 314 -9.32 -2.01 -9.07
C GLY A 314 -9.60 -1.78 -7.59
N LEU A 315 -9.23 -0.60 -7.07
CA LEU A 315 -9.43 -0.21 -5.69
C LEU A 315 -10.86 0.29 -5.47
N ALA A 316 -11.55 -0.28 -4.49
CA ALA A 316 -12.79 0.25 -3.94
C ALA A 316 -12.52 0.89 -2.58
N CYS A 317 -12.57 2.22 -2.52
CA CYS A 317 -12.57 2.99 -1.28
C CYS A 317 -14.04 3.27 -0.91
N LEU A 318 -14.62 2.42 -0.04
CA LEU A 318 -16.06 2.46 0.25
C LEU A 318 -16.48 3.75 0.96
N ALA A 319 -15.63 4.26 1.84
CA ALA A 319 -15.86 5.50 2.57
C ALA A 319 -14.55 6.31 2.66
N PRO A 320 -14.29 7.27 1.75
CA PRO A 320 -13.07 8.08 1.79
C PRO A 320 -12.90 8.86 3.12
N LYS A 321 -14.00 9.24 3.77
CA LYS A 321 -14.02 9.88 5.10
C LYS A 321 -13.40 9.02 6.21
N ALA A 322 -13.38 7.69 6.06
CA ALA A 322 -12.85 6.76 7.07
C ALA A 322 -11.32 6.64 7.04
N HIS A 323 -10.67 7.35 6.13
CA HIS A 323 -9.24 7.24 5.89
C HIS A 323 -8.56 8.59 6.00
N GLY A 324 -7.27 8.57 6.37
CA GLY A 324 -6.43 9.75 6.44
C GLY A 324 -5.15 9.61 5.63
N LYS A 325 -4.54 10.76 5.29
CA LYS A 325 -3.24 10.81 4.62
C LYS A 325 -2.26 11.72 5.35
N ILE A 326 -0.98 11.43 5.15
CA ILE A 326 0.17 12.23 5.56
C ILE A 326 1.03 12.43 4.32
N ASN A 327 1.41 13.66 4.00
CA ASN A 327 2.23 14.00 2.83
C ASN A 327 3.17 15.19 3.08
#